data_048a7d1a5e58827135c30611eb82b2f7
#
_entry.id   048a7d1a5e58827135c30611eb82b2f7
#
_cell.length_a   1.000
_cell.length_b   1.000
_cell.length_c   1.000
_cell.angle_alpha   90.00
_cell.angle_beta   90.00
_cell.angle_gamma   90.00
#
_symmetry.space_group_name_H-M   'P 1'
#
loop_
_entity.id
_entity.type
_entity.pdbx_description
1 polymer ?
#
loop_
_entity_poly.entity_id
_entity_poly.type
_entity_poly.pdbx_seq_one_letter_code
_entity_poly.pdbx_strand_id
1 'polypeptide(L)'
;TNEASRLARQATPLPDTLSTPRQRSLAQARLLMAAAEYADAAQLLKPLASAQPEDLSVRMALADALSRLLDTGDRRAAANEADWLKDRIPPSDVGQQLALLRIWQRIGRMDEARALATRLLDSFPQDSDVLLHAARLERANRNYAQAMVFFRSALMLETRGKDTPPTATLPDSQAQVPVDSDRPLALQQSYTLSVPADPAVVAKIQGEIDAIEARRQPRIEAGHQALSKRSTDGISSLHGWERPVVAWMPRGYDGHYFLHVDRVQLDAGDLPANGPDLLTYGQVAALPPGSPFATERRQRGQGTNLGFGYIGDDIQWDIGTTGVGFPVTNVVGGLSKTGDIGRYSYKLEAYRRPITGSLLSYAGARDPITGQVWGGVVATGAAGRLSTDIGPYSTSLSLSLAALTGKNVATNTRMQLRWALDRDVWRHADGVVNLGVAVSAWRYGKDLSEYSFGHGGYYSPRNYVSVALPLEWSGRRGALTWLARGSVSVSRSSSGESDYFPQSPLLQSLARARPAPDGGVPVYAGSSGSGFGRSFRGALEYQVTPHLALGAQLELDRSAYYAPTNFMVYGRYRFEPGNAPLDNRPRPVQTYSSF
;
A
#
# COMPACT_ATOMS: atom_id res chain seq x y z
N THR A 1 -25.07 3.22 0.74
CA THR A 1 -25.26 2.44 -0.51
C THR A 1 -26.51 1.59 -0.45
N ASN A 2 -26.76 0.85 0.64
CA ASN A 2 -27.95 -0.03 0.75
C ASN A 2 -29.29 0.74 0.70
N GLU A 3 -29.34 1.95 1.24
CA GLU A 3 -30.56 2.77 1.23
C GLU A 3 -30.80 3.43 -0.13
N ALA A 4 -29.76 3.92 -0.79
CA ALA A 4 -29.84 4.44 -2.15
C ALA A 4 -30.21 3.34 -3.17
N SER A 5 -29.64 2.13 -3.03
CA SER A 5 -29.98 0.96 -3.83
C SER A 5 -31.42 0.50 -3.59
N ARG A 6 -31.87 0.54 -2.33
CA ARG A 6 -33.26 0.23 -1.98
C ARG A 6 -34.23 1.25 -2.55
N LEU A 7 -33.92 2.55 -2.45
CA LEU A 7 -34.69 3.64 -3.01
C LEU A 7 -34.72 3.59 -4.55
N ALA A 8 -33.60 3.28 -5.20
CA ALA A 8 -33.53 3.12 -6.65
C ALA A 8 -34.37 1.94 -7.17
N ARG A 9 -34.45 0.83 -6.40
CA ARG A 9 -35.30 -0.32 -6.71
C ARG A 9 -36.78 -0.08 -6.37
N GLN A 10 -37.06 0.75 -5.35
CA GLN A 10 -38.42 1.08 -4.89
C GLN A 10 -39.02 2.30 -5.60
N ALA A 11 -38.19 3.07 -6.36
CA ALA A 11 -38.66 4.21 -7.15
C ALA A 11 -39.45 3.75 -8.39
N THR A 12 -40.54 3.06 -8.15
CA THR A 12 -41.63 2.85 -9.06
C THR A 12 -42.94 3.28 -8.34
N PRO A 13 -43.70 4.24 -8.89
CA PRO A 13 -43.57 4.81 -10.22
C PRO A 13 -42.82 6.16 -10.20
N LEU A 14 -41.91 6.35 -11.19
CA LEU A 14 -41.46 7.69 -11.58
C LEU A 14 -42.68 8.59 -11.86
N PRO A 15 -42.60 9.91 -11.56
CA PRO A 15 -43.74 10.80 -11.75
C PRO A 15 -44.34 10.66 -13.15
N ASP A 16 -45.64 10.72 -13.26
CA ASP A 16 -46.39 10.67 -14.54
C ASP A 16 -46.03 11.77 -15.53
N THR A 17 -45.16 12.70 -15.12
CA THR A 17 -44.58 13.75 -15.99
C THR A 17 -43.65 13.20 -17.06
N LEU A 18 -43.15 11.96 -16.97
CA LEU A 18 -42.38 11.30 -18.02
C LEU A 18 -43.33 10.59 -18.98
N SER A 19 -43.57 11.19 -20.14
CA SER A 19 -44.66 10.84 -21.08
C SER A 19 -44.42 9.55 -21.86
N THR A 20 -43.20 9.00 -21.93
CA THR A 20 -42.91 7.80 -22.73
C THR A 20 -42.22 6.68 -21.91
N PRO A 21 -42.49 5.40 -22.25
CA PRO A 21 -41.80 4.26 -21.62
C PRO A 21 -40.27 4.36 -21.70
N ARG A 22 -39.73 4.89 -22.81
CA ARG A 22 -38.30 5.14 -23.04
C ARG A 22 -37.73 6.13 -22.01
N GLN A 23 -38.41 7.28 -21.79
CA GLN A 23 -37.94 8.30 -20.82
C GLN A 23 -37.91 7.74 -19.40
N ARG A 24 -38.92 6.95 -19.02
CA ARG A 24 -39.01 6.29 -17.72
C ARG A 24 -37.85 5.29 -17.52
N SER A 25 -37.58 4.46 -18.51
CA SER A 25 -36.50 3.47 -18.42
C SER A 25 -35.12 4.13 -18.40
N LEU A 26 -34.88 5.18 -19.15
CA LEU A 26 -33.63 5.95 -19.09
C LEU A 26 -33.44 6.64 -17.72
N ALA A 27 -34.51 7.22 -17.16
CA ALA A 27 -34.47 7.83 -15.84
C ALA A 27 -34.18 6.78 -14.75
N GLN A 28 -34.82 5.62 -14.81
CA GLN A 28 -34.59 4.50 -13.92
C GLN A 28 -33.15 3.97 -14.04
N ALA A 29 -32.62 3.81 -15.26
CA ALA A 29 -31.25 3.41 -15.49
C ALA A 29 -30.26 4.42 -14.88
N ARG A 30 -30.53 5.74 -14.99
CA ARG A 30 -29.70 6.78 -14.34
C ARG A 30 -29.71 6.68 -12.83
N LEU A 31 -30.86 6.37 -12.21
CA LEU A 31 -30.97 6.14 -10.76
C LEU A 31 -30.17 4.89 -10.33
N LEU A 32 -30.29 3.79 -11.08
CA LEU A 32 -29.50 2.57 -10.84
C LEU A 32 -27.99 2.84 -10.99
N MET A 33 -27.60 3.60 -12.01
CA MET A 33 -26.20 4.03 -12.20
C MET A 33 -25.69 4.89 -11.03
N ALA A 34 -26.52 5.81 -10.52
CA ALA A 34 -26.19 6.63 -9.36
C ALA A 34 -26.07 5.80 -8.07
N ALA A 35 -26.87 4.72 -7.96
CA ALA A 35 -26.81 3.75 -6.87
C ALA A 35 -25.68 2.72 -7.03
N ALA A 36 -24.87 2.79 -8.10
CA ALA A 36 -23.83 1.83 -8.47
C ALA A 36 -24.34 0.40 -8.79
N GLU A 37 -25.62 0.26 -9.11
CA GLU A 37 -26.26 -0.99 -9.56
C GLU A 37 -26.13 -1.14 -11.09
N TYR A 38 -24.87 -1.25 -11.57
CA TYR A 38 -24.54 -1.19 -13.00
C TYR A 38 -25.06 -2.39 -13.79
N ALA A 39 -25.13 -3.57 -13.17
CA ALA A 39 -25.66 -4.78 -13.81
C ALA A 39 -27.17 -4.64 -14.08
N ASP A 40 -27.93 -4.15 -13.10
CA ASP A 40 -29.37 -3.93 -13.24
C ASP A 40 -29.66 -2.83 -14.28
N ALA A 41 -28.86 -1.75 -14.29
CA ALA A 41 -28.93 -0.71 -15.32
C ALA A 41 -28.68 -1.27 -16.72
N ALA A 42 -27.66 -2.10 -16.90
CA ALA A 42 -27.35 -2.74 -18.18
C ALA A 42 -28.47 -3.70 -18.63
N GLN A 43 -29.03 -4.50 -17.72
CA GLN A 43 -30.16 -5.38 -18.02
C GLN A 43 -31.40 -4.61 -18.48
N LEU A 44 -31.68 -3.47 -17.86
CA LEU A 44 -32.79 -2.59 -18.27
C LEU A 44 -32.57 -1.95 -19.64
N LEU A 45 -31.33 -1.60 -19.97
CA LEU A 45 -30.99 -0.85 -21.21
C LEU A 45 -30.81 -1.76 -22.43
N LYS A 46 -30.36 -3.03 -22.26
CA LYS A 46 -30.17 -3.97 -23.38
C LYS A 46 -31.40 -4.15 -24.28
N PRO A 47 -32.61 -4.43 -23.77
CA PRO A 47 -33.79 -4.58 -24.62
C PRO A 47 -34.18 -3.25 -25.32
N LEU A 48 -33.97 -2.11 -24.66
CA LEU A 48 -34.23 -0.80 -25.25
C LEU A 48 -33.27 -0.50 -26.42
N ALA A 49 -31.99 -0.79 -26.26
CA ALA A 49 -30.98 -0.65 -27.32
C ALA A 49 -31.27 -1.58 -28.50
N SER A 50 -31.83 -2.76 -28.25
CA SER A 50 -32.26 -3.69 -29.32
C SER A 50 -33.52 -3.21 -30.05
N ALA A 51 -34.47 -2.63 -29.32
CA ALA A 51 -35.71 -2.10 -29.90
C ALA A 51 -35.51 -0.78 -30.66
N GLN A 52 -34.51 0.00 -30.25
CA GLN A 52 -34.18 1.31 -30.86
C GLN A 52 -32.67 1.38 -31.16
N PRO A 53 -32.17 0.67 -32.18
CA PRO A 53 -30.76 0.51 -32.43
C PRO A 53 -30.00 1.80 -32.78
N GLU A 54 -30.71 2.85 -33.23
CA GLU A 54 -30.12 4.15 -33.58
C GLU A 54 -30.25 5.21 -32.46
N ASP A 55 -30.74 4.82 -31.25
CA ASP A 55 -30.88 5.78 -30.15
C ASP A 55 -29.53 5.96 -29.42
N LEU A 56 -28.84 7.07 -29.73
CA LEU A 56 -27.56 7.46 -29.15
C LEU A 56 -27.60 7.52 -27.61
N SER A 57 -28.69 8.03 -27.03
CA SER A 57 -28.81 8.21 -25.57
C SER A 57 -28.90 6.87 -24.83
N VAL A 58 -29.65 5.92 -25.39
CA VAL A 58 -29.79 4.57 -24.84
C VAL A 58 -28.47 3.80 -24.95
N ARG A 59 -27.85 3.85 -26.14
CA ARG A 59 -26.57 3.17 -26.36
C ARG A 59 -25.44 3.76 -25.52
N MET A 60 -25.39 5.08 -25.36
CA MET A 60 -24.43 5.74 -24.47
C MET A 60 -24.62 5.30 -23.02
N ALA A 61 -25.86 5.26 -22.54
CA ALA A 61 -26.16 4.80 -21.18
C ALA A 61 -25.79 3.32 -20.98
N LEU A 62 -26.06 2.48 -22.00
CA LEU A 62 -25.69 1.06 -21.99
C LEU A 62 -24.17 0.88 -21.97
N ALA A 63 -23.46 1.59 -22.83
CA ALA A 63 -21.99 1.56 -22.88
C ALA A 63 -21.37 2.02 -21.53
N ASP A 64 -21.91 3.08 -20.92
CA ASP A 64 -21.45 3.55 -19.60
C ASP A 64 -21.71 2.49 -18.51
N ALA A 65 -22.89 1.87 -18.48
CA ALA A 65 -23.20 0.81 -17.51
C ALA A 65 -22.29 -0.40 -17.68
N LEU A 66 -22.14 -0.92 -18.91
CA LEU A 66 -21.29 -2.07 -19.23
C LEU A 66 -19.81 -1.79 -18.94
N SER A 67 -19.33 -0.57 -19.19
CA SER A 67 -17.93 -0.17 -18.93
C SER A 67 -17.54 -0.22 -17.46
N ARG A 68 -18.52 -0.21 -16.55
CA ARG A 68 -18.32 -0.26 -15.10
C ARG A 68 -18.36 -1.68 -14.53
N LEU A 69 -18.75 -2.67 -15.33
CA LEU A 69 -18.73 -4.07 -14.96
C LEU A 69 -17.33 -4.66 -15.15
N LEU A 70 -16.96 -5.60 -14.29
CA LEU A 70 -15.61 -6.19 -14.27
C LEU A 70 -15.47 -7.37 -15.22
N ASP A 71 -16.59 -7.94 -15.69
CA ASP A 71 -16.57 -9.10 -16.57
C ASP A 71 -15.98 -8.78 -17.95
N THR A 72 -15.24 -9.72 -18.51
CA THR A 72 -14.58 -9.56 -19.83
C THR A 72 -15.58 -9.51 -20.98
N GLY A 73 -16.73 -10.21 -20.85
CA GLY A 73 -17.83 -10.19 -21.80
C GLY A 73 -18.51 -8.81 -21.83
N ASP A 74 -18.79 -8.24 -20.67
CA ASP A 74 -19.40 -6.91 -20.55
C ASP A 74 -18.46 -5.81 -21.05
N ARG A 75 -17.15 -5.91 -20.76
CA ARG A 75 -16.16 -4.97 -21.33
C ARG A 75 -16.07 -5.04 -22.84
N ARG A 76 -16.17 -6.24 -23.43
CA ARG A 76 -16.21 -6.41 -24.88
C ARG A 76 -17.49 -5.81 -25.46
N ALA A 77 -18.64 -6.01 -24.80
CA ALA A 77 -19.90 -5.41 -25.20
C ALA A 77 -19.83 -3.87 -25.09
N ALA A 78 -19.24 -3.33 -24.01
CA ALA A 78 -19.01 -1.88 -23.89
C ALA A 78 -18.12 -1.33 -25.02
N ALA A 79 -17.08 -2.09 -25.42
CA ALA A 79 -16.20 -1.71 -26.53
C ALA A 79 -16.97 -1.66 -27.87
N ASN A 80 -17.83 -2.64 -28.15
CA ASN A 80 -18.66 -2.67 -29.35
C ASN A 80 -19.63 -1.47 -29.40
N GLU A 81 -20.27 -1.14 -28.27
CA GLU A 81 -21.13 0.06 -28.18
C GLU A 81 -20.31 1.35 -28.36
N ALA A 82 -19.13 1.44 -27.77
CA ALA A 82 -18.25 2.60 -27.91
C ALA A 82 -17.75 2.79 -29.35
N ASP A 83 -17.43 1.70 -30.08
CA ASP A 83 -17.05 1.74 -31.49
C ASP A 83 -18.22 2.20 -32.38
N TRP A 84 -19.44 1.75 -32.09
CA TRP A 84 -20.64 2.19 -32.79
C TRP A 84 -20.92 3.69 -32.54
N LEU A 85 -20.73 4.17 -31.29
CA LEU A 85 -20.94 5.56 -30.89
C LEU A 85 -19.94 6.53 -31.52
N LYS A 86 -18.68 6.10 -31.68
CA LYS A 86 -17.56 6.90 -32.16
C LYS A 86 -17.88 7.68 -33.45
N ASP A 87 -18.54 7.03 -34.42
CA ASP A 87 -18.80 7.57 -35.75
C ASP A 87 -20.14 8.32 -35.84
N ARG A 88 -20.94 8.29 -34.76
CA ARG A 88 -22.30 8.83 -34.72
C ARG A 88 -22.48 10.02 -33.80
N ILE A 89 -21.60 10.23 -32.85
CA ILE A 89 -21.64 11.39 -31.97
C ILE A 89 -21.13 12.61 -32.72
N PRO A 90 -21.94 13.70 -32.82
CA PRO A 90 -21.50 14.92 -33.47
C PRO A 90 -20.22 15.48 -32.82
N PRO A 91 -19.23 15.95 -33.60
CA PRO A 91 -18.01 16.56 -33.03
C PRO A 91 -18.28 17.78 -32.15
N SER A 92 -19.42 18.47 -32.40
CA SER A 92 -19.86 19.63 -31.61
C SER A 92 -20.51 19.27 -30.26
N ASP A 93 -20.94 18.02 -30.07
CA ASP A 93 -21.52 17.57 -28.79
C ASP A 93 -20.42 17.16 -27.80
N VAL A 94 -19.82 18.18 -27.18
CA VAL A 94 -18.73 18.00 -26.22
C VAL A 94 -19.11 17.05 -25.08
N GLY A 95 -20.35 17.14 -24.57
CA GLY A 95 -20.83 16.32 -23.47
C GLY A 95 -20.83 14.83 -23.79
N GLN A 96 -21.33 14.44 -24.96
CA GLN A 96 -21.33 13.04 -25.41
C GLN A 96 -19.91 12.55 -25.78
N GLN A 97 -19.08 13.41 -26.37
CA GLN A 97 -17.68 13.10 -26.67
C GLN A 97 -16.90 12.82 -25.37
N LEU A 98 -17.09 13.63 -24.34
CA LEU A 98 -16.48 13.40 -23.02
C LEU A 98 -17.02 12.14 -22.33
N ALA A 99 -18.30 11.79 -22.54
CA ALA A 99 -18.85 10.54 -22.05
C ALA A 99 -18.19 9.32 -22.72
N LEU A 100 -18.00 9.37 -24.05
CA LEU A 100 -17.29 8.34 -24.81
C LEU A 100 -15.83 8.20 -24.36
N LEU A 101 -15.13 9.31 -24.14
CA LEU A 101 -13.76 9.32 -23.60
C LEU A 101 -13.69 8.56 -22.27
N ARG A 102 -14.62 8.81 -21.34
CA ARG A 102 -14.68 8.11 -20.05
C ARG A 102 -14.93 6.60 -20.20
N ILE A 103 -15.75 6.20 -21.16
CA ILE A 103 -15.99 4.78 -21.46
C ILE A 103 -14.71 4.13 -21.94
N TRP A 104 -13.99 4.73 -22.91
CA TRP A 104 -12.71 4.20 -23.40
C TRP A 104 -11.66 4.07 -22.29
N GLN A 105 -11.56 5.07 -21.42
CA GLN A 105 -10.66 4.99 -20.25
C GLN A 105 -10.97 3.77 -19.37
N ARG A 106 -12.26 3.50 -19.06
CA ARG A 106 -12.64 2.40 -18.16
C ARG A 106 -12.43 1.03 -18.78
N ILE A 107 -12.64 0.88 -20.08
CA ILE A 107 -12.39 -0.39 -20.77
C ILE A 107 -10.94 -0.59 -21.16
N GLY A 108 -10.05 0.38 -20.86
CA GLY A 108 -8.61 0.28 -21.08
C GLY A 108 -8.15 0.69 -22.49
N ARG A 109 -9.02 1.28 -23.30
CA ARG A 109 -8.67 1.80 -24.65
C ARG A 109 -8.08 3.21 -24.56
N MET A 110 -6.88 3.27 -23.97
CA MET A 110 -6.24 4.54 -23.61
C MET A 110 -5.78 5.34 -24.83
N ASP A 111 -5.40 4.68 -25.91
CA ASP A 111 -4.94 5.37 -27.13
C ASP A 111 -6.09 6.11 -27.81
N GLU A 112 -7.27 5.49 -27.90
CA GLU A 112 -8.48 6.12 -28.44
C GLU A 112 -8.96 7.26 -27.53
N ALA A 113 -8.92 7.07 -26.21
CA ALA A 113 -9.25 8.11 -25.25
C ALA A 113 -8.32 9.32 -25.40
N ARG A 114 -7.01 9.08 -25.59
CA ARG A 114 -6.01 10.12 -25.79
C ARG A 114 -6.20 10.85 -27.11
N ALA A 115 -6.43 10.13 -28.20
CA ALA A 115 -6.71 10.73 -29.52
C ALA A 115 -7.95 11.61 -29.50
N LEU A 116 -9.01 11.19 -28.76
CA LEU A 116 -10.22 12.01 -28.61
C LEU A 116 -9.96 13.25 -27.75
N ALA A 117 -9.25 13.09 -26.63
CA ALA A 117 -8.89 14.22 -25.77
C ALA A 117 -8.09 15.29 -26.51
N THR A 118 -7.12 14.90 -27.35
CA THR A 118 -6.34 15.82 -28.18
C THR A 118 -7.25 16.60 -29.14
N ARG A 119 -8.14 15.92 -29.86
CA ARG A 119 -9.09 16.61 -30.77
C ARG A 119 -10.02 17.57 -30.04
N LEU A 120 -10.49 17.19 -28.86
CA LEU A 120 -11.33 18.06 -28.03
C LEU A 120 -10.59 19.29 -27.54
N LEU A 121 -9.32 19.13 -27.11
CA LEU A 121 -8.47 20.25 -26.71
C LEU A 121 -8.17 21.20 -27.87
N ASP A 122 -7.96 20.68 -29.08
CA ASP A 122 -7.74 21.49 -30.29
C ASP A 122 -9.00 22.28 -30.68
N SER A 123 -10.19 21.66 -30.53
CA SER A 123 -11.46 22.27 -30.92
C SER A 123 -12.06 23.18 -29.84
N PHE A 124 -11.84 22.86 -28.57
CA PHE A 124 -12.44 23.52 -27.41
C PHE A 124 -11.38 23.82 -26.31
N PRO A 125 -10.33 24.59 -26.61
CA PRO A 125 -9.18 24.79 -25.67
C PRO A 125 -9.55 25.58 -24.41
N GLN A 126 -10.68 26.25 -24.38
CA GLN A 126 -11.17 27.04 -23.24
C GLN A 126 -12.42 26.42 -22.59
N ASP A 127 -12.70 25.17 -22.85
CA ASP A 127 -13.77 24.44 -22.17
C ASP A 127 -13.20 23.77 -20.90
N SER A 128 -13.73 24.15 -19.73
CA SER A 128 -13.22 23.64 -18.44
C SER A 128 -13.46 22.15 -18.27
N ASP A 129 -14.56 21.60 -18.80
CA ASP A 129 -14.83 20.16 -18.73
C ASP A 129 -13.87 19.36 -19.61
N VAL A 130 -13.55 19.87 -20.80
CA VAL A 130 -12.54 19.26 -21.69
C VAL A 130 -11.18 19.24 -20.99
N LEU A 131 -10.73 20.36 -20.45
CA LEU A 131 -9.47 20.45 -19.70
C LEU A 131 -9.45 19.53 -18.49
N LEU A 132 -10.55 19.46 -17.74
CA LEU A 132 -10.67 18.60 -16.56
C LEU A 132 -10.58 17.11 -16.92
N HIS A 133 -11.23 16.71 -18.02
CA HIS A 133 -11.16 15.33 -18.50
C HIS A 133 -9.79 14.98 -19.08
N ALA A 134 -9.15 15.88 -19.81
CA ALA A 134 -7.78 15.72 -20.28
C ALA A 134 -6.80 15.62 -19.10
N ALA A 135 -6.95 16.47 -18.08
CA ALA A 135 -6.13 16.41 -16.87
C ALA A 135 -6.24 15.05 -16.16
N ARG A 136 -7.45 14.52 -16.03
CA ARG A 136 -7.66 13.19 -15.41
C ARG A 136 -7.09 12.06 -16.25
N LEU A 137 -7.14 12.17 -17.58
CA LEU A 137 -6.52 11.22 -18.49
C LEU A 137 -5.00 11.22 -18.33
N GLU A 138 -4.36 12.40 -18.34
CA GLU A 138 -2.92 12.53 -18.15
C GLU A 138 -2.48 12.04 -16.76
N ARG A 139 -3.27 12.32 -15.72
CA ARG A 139 -3.01 11.78 -14.38
C ARG A 139 -3.09 10.25 -14.35
N ALA A 140 -4.08 9.66 -15.02
CA ALA A 140 -4.22 8.20 -15.11
C ALA A 140 -3.03 7.57 -15.86
N ASN A 141 -2.47 8.29 -16.84
CA ASN A 141 -1.24 7.91 -17.55
C ASN A 141 0.05 8.25 -16.80
N ARG A 142 -0.07 8.75 -15.55
CA ARG A 142 1.06 9.19 -14.71
C ARG A 142 1.87 10.37 -15.29
N ASN A 143 1.33 11.07 -16.27
CA ASN A 143 1.90 12.32 -16.78
C ASN A 143 1.42 13.49 -15.91
N TYR A 144 1.91 13.51 -14.66
CA TYR A 144 1.46 14.48 -13.65
C TYR A 144 1.78 15.93 -14.02
N ALA A 145 2.89 16.16 -14.73
CA ALA A 145 3.27 17.51 -15.16
C ALA A 145 2.21 18.10 -16.11
N GLN A 146 1.79 17.34 -17.12
CA GLN A 146 0.77 17.77 -18.07
C GLN A 146 -0.62 17.84 -17.43
N ALA A 147 -0.94 16.89 -16.54
CA ALA A 147 -2.18 16.93 -15.77
C ALA A 147 -2.30 18.22 -14.95
N MET A 148 -1.21 18.67 -14.31
CA MET A 148 -1.17 19.92 -13.55
C MET A 148 -1.42 21.15 -14.41
N VAL A 149 -0.88 21.20 -15.63
CA VAL A 149 -1.15 22.30 -16.57
C VAL A 149 -2.65 22.36 -16.85
N PHE A 150 -3.27 21.25 -17.20
CA PHE A 150 -4.70 21.21 -17.52
C PHE A 150 -5.60 21.48 -16.30
N PHE A 151 -5.29 20.94 -15.12
CA PHE A 151 -6.05 21.25 -13.90
C PHE A 151 -6.00 22.73 -13.53
N ARG A 152 -4.81 23.36 -13.60
CA ARG A 152 -4.65 24.80 -13.32
C ARG A 152 -5.38 25.66 -14.36
N SER A 153 -5.34 25.27 -15.64
CA SER A 153 -6.10 25.96 -16.69
C SER A 153 -7.61 25.85 -16.46
N ALA A 154 -8.12 24.67 -16.13
CA ALA A 154 -9.52 24.47 -15.78
C ALA A 154 -9.93 25.31 -14.56
N LEU A 155 -9.10 25.32 -13.50
CA LEU A 155 -9.34 26.13 -12.31
C LEU A 155 -9.39 27.63 -12.64
N MET A 156 -8.47 28.09 -13.48
CA MET A 156 -8.44 29.51 -13.90
C MET A 156 -9.72 29.88 -14.66
N LEU A 157 -10.22 29.04 -15.53
CA LEU A 157 -11.47 29.29 -16.26
C LEU A 157 -12.68 29.34 -15.32
N GLU A 158 -12.77 28.38 -14.39
CA GLU A 158 -13.85 28.36 -13.39
C GLU A 158 -13.81 29.55 -12.43
N THR A 159 -12.64 30.10 -12.11
CA THR A 159 -12.49 31.23 -11.18
C THR A 159 -12.59 32.59 -11.90
N ARG A 160 -12.31 32.66 -13.19
CA ARG A 160 -12.31 33.92 -13.97
C ARG A 160 -13.66 34.65 -13.97
N GLY A 161 -14.75 33.95 -13.74
CA GLY A 161 -16.08 34.53 -13.58
C GLY A 161 -16.30 35.35 -12.29
N LYS A 162 -15.38 35.23 -11.31
CA LYS A 162 -15.47 35.94 -10.01
C LYS A 162 -14.73 37.26 -9.95
N ASP A 163 -13.70 37.45 -10.78
CA ASP A 163 -12.78 38.60 -10.68
C ASP A 163 -13.12 39.75 -11.64
N THR A 164 -14.21 39.65 -12.41
CA THR A 164 -14.73 40.79 -13.14
C THR A 164 -15.64 41.59 -12.20
N PRO A 165 -15.19 42.75 -11.68
CA PRO A 165 -16.09 43.60 -10.91
C PRO A 165 -17.24 43.99 -11.80
N PRO A 166 -18.47 44.13 -11.29
CA PRO A 166 -19.59 44.69 -12.05
C PRO A 166 -19.33 46.18 -12.29
N THR A 167 -18.53 46.48 -13.30
CA THR A 167 -18.39 47.83 -13.78
C THR A 167 -19.48 48.09 -14.84
N ALA A 168 -20.68 48.23 -14.35
CA ALA A 168 -21.71 48.90 -15.07
C ALA A 168 -22.51 49.73 -14.06
N THR A 169 -21.91 50.77 -13.57
CA THR A 169 -22.67 51.95 -13.19
C THR A 169 -23.41 52.41 -14.43
N LEU A 170 -24.72 52.16 -14.48
CA LEU A 170 -25.61 52.85 -15.39
C LEU A 170 -25.51 54.36 -15.06
N PRO A 171 -25.14 55.21 -16.02
CA PRO A 171 -25.29 56.63 -15.79
C PRO A 171 -26.78 56.93 -15.80
N ASP A 172 -27.24 57.53 -14.70
CA ASP A 172 -28.48 58.24 -14.62
C ASP A 172 -28.44 59.36 -15.69
N SER A 173 -29.07 59.16 -16.84
CA SER A 173 -29.26 60.21 -17.81
C SER A 173 -30.65 60.11 -18.42
N GLN A 174 -31.50 60.89 -17.87
CA GLN A 174 -32.59 61.48 -18.65
C GLN A 174 -31.98 62.24 -19.84
N ALA A 175 -31.88 61.61 -20.98
CA ALA A 175 -31.71 62.28 -22.25
C ALA A 175 -32.63 61.60 -23.26
N GLN A 176 -33.69 62.33 -23.59
CA GLN A 176 -34.56 62.08 -24.71
C GLN A 176 -33.71 62.08 -26.01
N VAL A 177 -33.61 60.93 -26.67
CA VAL A 177 -33.04 60.84 -28.00
C VAL A 177 -34.20 60.63 -28.98
N PRO A 178 -34.30 61.40 -30.12
CA PRO A 178 -35.32 61.21 -31.11
C PRO A 178 -35.22 59.86 -31.78
N VAL A 179 -36.37 59.19 -31.96
CA VAL A 179 -36.47 57.93 -32.68
C VAL A 179 -36.30 58.20 -34.17
N ASP A 180 -35.17 57.87 -34.74
CA ASP A 180 -34.96 57.79 -36.17
C ASP A 180 -35.14 56.31 -36.59
N SER A 181 -36.15 56.08 -37.44
CA SER A 181 -36.74 54.77 -37.71
C SER A 181 -36.08 53.96 -38.82
N ASP A 182 -34.84 54.30 -39.24
CA ASP A 182 -34.19 53.62 -40.37
C ASP A 182 -32.75 53.12 -40.08
N ARG A 183 -32.56 52.31 -38.99
CA ARG A 183 -31.35 51.52 -38.82
C ARG A 183 -31.69 50.06 -38.59
N PRO A 184 -31.06 49.11 -39.32
CA PRO A 184 -31.26 47.70 -39.07
C PRO A 184 -30.69 47.35 -37.70
N LEU A 185 -31.46 46.56 -36.93
CA LEU A 185 -31.10 45.95 -35.68
C LEU A 185 -29.89 45.00 -35.89
N ALA A 186 -28.70 45.58 -35.88
CA ALA A 186 -27.47 44.81 -35.71
C ALA A 186 -26.95 45.09 -34.30
N LEU A 187 -26.71 44.01 -33.56
CA LEU A 187 -26.12 43.86 -32.26
C LEU A 187 -27.13 43.44 -31.17
N GLN A 188 -27.64 42.24 -31.28
CA GLN A 188 -27.84 41.44 -30.08
C GLN A 188 -26.44 41.18 -29.49
N GLN A 189 -26.01 42.04 -28.59
CA GLN A 189 -24.95 41.67 -27.65
C GLN A 189 -25.50 40.52 -26.82
N SER A 190 -25.01 39.33 -27.09
CA SER A 190 -25.19 38.19 -26.21
C SER A 190 -24.55 38.54 -24.87
N TYR A 191 -25.35 38.97 -23.91
CA TYR A 191 -24.93 38.98 -22.52
C TYR A 191 -24.72 37.54 -22.11
N THR A 192 -23.49 37.09 -22.18
CA THR A 192 -23.10 35.86 -21.50
C THR A 192 -23.27 36.16 -20.01
N LEU A 193 -24.38 35.74 -19.44
CA LEU A 193 -24.52 35.62 -17.99
C LEU A 193 -23.36 34.72 -17.54
N SER A 194 -22.33 35.31 -16.92
CA SER A 194 -21.29 34.55 -16.24
C SER A 194 -21.97 33.82 -15.10
N VAL A 195 -22.27 32.54 -15.33
CA VAL A 195 -22.74 31.66 -14.26
C VAL A 195 -21.64 31.65 -13.17
N PRO A 196 -21.95 31.98 -11.91
CA PRO A 196 -20.97 31.98 -10.87
C PRO A 196 -20.34 30.57 -10.81
N ALA A 197 -19.02 30.51 -10.70
CA ALA A 197 -18.30 29.24 -10.51
C ALA A 197 -18.97 28.40 -9.42
N ASP A 198 -19.27 27.15 -9.71
CA ASP A 198 -19.78 26.21 -8.70
C ASP A 198 -18.66 25.95 -7.67
N PRO A 199 -18.82 26.38 -6.40
CA PRO A 199 -17.83 26.19 -5.37
C PRO A 199 -17.43 24.71 -5.20
N ALA A 200 -18.34 23.79 -5.48
CA ALA A 200 -18.09 22.36 -5.39
C ALA A 200 -17.16 21.87 -6.53
N VAL A 201 -17.28 22.42 -7.73
CA VAL A 201 -16.40 22.11 -8.86
C VAL A 201 -15.00 22.66 -8.60
N VAL A 202 -14.89 23.92 -8.16
CA VAL A 202 -13.62 24.55 -7.80
C VAL A 202 -12.90 23.77 -6.70
N ALA A 203 -13.59 23.41 -5.62
CA ALA A 203 -13.02 22.62 -4.53
C ALA A 203 -12.56 21.24 -5.01
N LYS A 204 -13.26 20.62 -5.94
CA LYS A 204 -12.87 19.33 -6.51
C LYS A 204 -11.62 19.44 -7.38
N ILE A 205 -11.51 20.46 -8.23
CA ILE A 205 -10.31 20.70 -9.05
C ILE A 205 -9.12 21.01 -8.13
N GLN A 206 -9.31 21.85 -7.11
CA GLN A 206 -8.26 22.17 -6.14
C GLN A 206 -7.80 20.91 -5.41
N GLY A 207 -8.70 20.04 -5.00
CA GLY A 207 -8.34 18.75 -4.36
C GLY A 207 -7.51 17.83 -5.27
N GLU A 208 -7.76 17.84 -6.58
CA GLU A 208 -6.94 17.08 -7.56
C GLU A 208 -5.54 17.70 -7.71
N ILE A 209 -5.44 19.02 -7.72
CA ILE A 209 -4.16 19.76 -7.74
C ILE A 209 -3.36 19.44 -6.48
N ASP A 210 -3.98 19.60 -5.32
CA ASP A 210 -3.34 19.36 -4.01
C ASP A 210 -2.84 17.91 -3.89
N ALA A 211 -3.59 16.95 -4.42
CA ALA A 211 -3.19 15.54 -4.44
C ALA A 211 -1.94 15.29 -5.32
N ILE A 212 -1.79 15.99 -6.42
CA ILE A 212 -0.60 15.91 -7.28
C ILE A 212 0.56 16.66 -6.64
N GLU A 213 0.34 17.86 -6.08
CA GLU A 213 1.37 18.64 -5.41
C GLU A 213 1.94 17.93 -4.18
N ALA A 214 1.11 17.19 -3.45
CA ALA A 214 1.55 16.36 -2.34
C ALA A 214 2.63 15.33 -2.74
N ARG A 215 2.69 14.94 -4.02
CA ARG A 215 3.73 14.05 -4.58
C ARG A 215 5.10 14.73 -4.69
N ARG A 216 5.17 16.07 -4.63
CA ARG A 216 6.41 16.85 -4.72
C ARG A 216 6.89 17.38 -3.39
N GLN A 217 6.20 17.05 -2.30
CA GLN A 217 6.54 17.61 -1.00
C GLN A 217 7.77 16.94 -0.41
N PRO A 218 8.85 17.71 -0.14
CA PRO A 218 9.92 17.23 0.71
C PRO A 218 9.40 17.09 2.14
N ARG A 219 9.84 16.04 2.83
CA ARG A 219 9.42 15.78 4.19
C ARG A 219 10.50 15.08 4.99
N ILE A 220 10.45 15.24 6.30
CA ILE A 220 11.25 14.48 7.26
C ILE A 220 10.29 13.69 8.14
N GLU A 221 10.63 12.44 8.39
CA GLU A 221 9.92 11.54 9.26
C GLU A 221 10.88 11.06 10.36
N ALA A 222 10.42 11.02 11.60
CA ALA A 222 11.20 10.49 12.71
C ALA A 222 10.32 9.65 13.61
N GLY A 223 10.89 8.61 14.22
CA GLY A 223 10.17 7.72 15.10
C GLY A 223 11.00 7.18 16.25
N HIS A 224 10.33 6.59 17.21
CA HIS A 224 10.92 5.78 18.27
C HIS A 224 10.11 4.51 18.40
N GLN A 225 10.72 3.39 18.05
CA GLN A 225 10.14 2.05 18.16
C GLN A 225 10.76 1.33 19.34
N ALA A 226 9.95 0.87 20.27
CA ALA A 226 10.34 -0.04 21.34
C ALA A 226 9.94 -1.47 20.96
N LEU A 227 10.85 -2.40 21.16
CA LEU A 227 10.71 -3.83 20.88
C LEU A 227 10.87 -4.62 22.17
N SER A 228 9.99 -5.58 22.43
CA SER A 228 10.09 -6.50 23.55
C SER A 228 9.64 -7.90 23.15
N LYS A 229 10.51 -8.87 23.34
CA LYS A 229 10.25 -10.31 23.21
C LYS A 229 10.82 -11.02 24.42
N ARG A 230 9.97 -11.56 25.28
CA ARG A 230 10.39 -12.34 26.46
C ARG A 230 10.66 -13.79 26.05
N SER A 231 11.78 -14.33 26.49
CA SER A 231 12.23 -15.71 26.31
C SER A 231 13.37 -16.01 27.30
N THR A 232 14.32 -16.90 26.99
CA THR A 232 15.48 -17.20 27.83
C THR A 232 16.43 -16.01 27.88
N ASP A 233 16.68 -15.51 29.08
CA ASP A 233 17.52 -14.35 29.33
C ASP A 233 18.98 -14.60 28.89
N GLY A 234 19.58 -13.59 28.25
CA GLY A 234 20.93 -13.66 27.66
C GLY A 234 21.03 -14.45 26.36
N ILE A 235 20.00 -15.22 25.96
CA ILE A 235 20.02 -16.13 24.80
C ILE A 235 19.00 -15.69 23.76
N SER A 236 17.72 -15.88 24.02
CA SER A 236 16.63 -15.69 23.05
C SER A 236 15.66 -14.56 23.39
N SER A 237 15.76 -13.98 24.59
CA SER A 237 15.11 -12.71 24.93
C SER A 237 15.61 -11.58 24.04
N LEU A 238 14.76 -10.59 23.77
CA LEU A 238 15.17 -9.42 23.02
C LEU A 238 14.34 -8.21 23.46
N HIS A 239 15.03 -7.22 23.98
CA HIS A 239 14.50 -5.91 24.30
C HIS A 239 15.32 -4.85 23.56
N GLY A 240 14.72 -3.75 23.21
CA GLY A 240 15.48 -2.70 22.54
C GLY A 240 14.61 -1.63 21.93
N TRP A 241 15.28 -0.76 21.22
CA TRP A 241 14.63 0.30 20.47
C TRP A 241 15.38 0.60 19.18
N GLU A 242 14.61 1.09 18.19
CA GLU A 242 15.13 1.69 16.97
C GLU A 242 14.55 3.10 16.83
N ARG A 243 15.38 4.05 16.41
CA ARG A 243 15.00 5.45 16.17
C ARG A 243 15.27 5.80 14.71
N PRO A 244 14.30 5.56 13.83
CA PRO A 244 14.42 5.94 12.42
C PRO A 244 14.27 7.46 12.25
N VAL A 245 15.10 8.01 11.37
CA VAL A 245 14.97 9.35 10.79
C VAL A 245 15.10 9.20 9.28
N VAL A 246 14.10 9.66 8.55
CA VAL A 246 14.05 9.54 7.09
C VAL A 246 13.82 10.92 6.49
N ALA A 247 14.72 11.35 5.63
CA ALA A 247 14.54 12.54 4.80
C ALA A 247 14.10 12.13 3.40
N TRP A 248 13.02 12.74 2.92
CA TRP A 248 12.43 12.48 1.61
C TRP A 248 12.59 13.68 0.69
N MET A 249 13.16 13.47 -0.48
CA MET A 249 13.41 14.49 -1.49
C MET A 249 12.68 14.12 -2.79
N PRO A 250 11.74 14.94 -3.26
CA PRO A 250 10.95 14.60 -4.44
C PRO A 250 11.82 14.64 -5.72
N ARG A 251 11.54 13.69 -6.62
CA ARG A 251 12.02 13.68 -8.00
C ARG A 251 10.86 14.08 -8.92
N GLY A 252 10.61 15.39 -9.04
CA GLY A 252 9.43 15.85 -9.75
C GLY A 252 8.14 15.26 -9.18
N TYR A 253 7.31 14.65 -10.02
CA TYR A 253 6.07 13.96 -9.62
C TYR A 253 6.20 12.44 -9.56
N ASP A 254 7.34 11.87 -9.99
CA ASP A 254 7.48 10.43 -10.25
C ASP A 254 7.83 9.62 -9.00
N GLY A 255 8.27 10.29 -7.95
CA GLY A 255 8.66 9.61 -6.71
C GLY A 255 9.61 10.44 -5.86
N HIS A 256 10.25 9.77 -4.88
CA HIS A 256 11.13 10.41 -3.92
C HIS A 256 12.43 9.63 -3.76
N TYR A 257 13.55 10.33 -3.73
CA TYR A 257 14.76 9.83 -3.09
C TYR A 257 14.59 9.90 -1.58
N PHE A 258 15.23 9.00 -0.86
CA PHE A 258 15.26 9.05 0.59
C PHE A 258 16.66 8.79 1.13
N LEU A 259 16.93 9.40 2.28
CA LEU A 259 18.06 9.10 3.14
C LEU A 259 17.50 8.60 4.47
N HIS A 260 17.94 7.42 4.90
CA HIS A 260 17.44 6.74 6.09
C HIS A 260 18.59 6.51 7.08
N VAL A 261 18.40 6.91 8.33
CA VAL A 261 19.35 6.71 9.43
C VAL A 261 18.60 6.20 10.64
N ASP A 262 18.92 5.00 11.12
CA ASP A 262 18.34 4.45 12.35
C ASP A 262 19.42 4.25 13.40
N ARG A 263 19.19 4.75 14.59
CA ARG A 263 19.97 4.33 15.77
C ARG A 263 19.29 3.14 16.42
N VAL A 264 20.04 2.06 16.62
CA VAL A 264 19.53 0.78 17.13
C VAL A 264 20.24 0.43 18.43
N GLN A 265 19.47 0.01 19.43
CA GLN A 265 20.00 -0.60 20.66
C GLN A 265 19.18 -1.85 20.98
N LEU A 266 19.90 -2.95 21.22
CA LEU A 266 19.34 -4.26 21.50
C LEU A 266 19.97 -4.80 22.77
N ASP A 267 19.19 -5.53 23.58
CA ASP A 267 19.61 -6.18 24.81
C ASP A 267 18.88 -7.53 24.94
N ALA A 268 19.60 -8.59 25.02
CA ALA A 268 19.08 -9.95 25.25
C ALA A 268 19.14 -10.37 26.72
N GLY A 269 19.75 -9.58 27.62
CA GLY A 269 19.95 -9.89 29.02
C GLY A 269 21.32 -10.53 29.32
N ASP A 270 21.43 -11.15 30.47
CA ASP A 270 22.67 -11.76 30.97
C ASP A 270 22.67 -13.27 30.73
N LEU A 271 23.75 -13.81 30.13
CA LEU A 271 23.94 -15.26 30.04
C LEU A 271 23.94 -15.90 31.45
N PRO A 272 23.31 -17.08 31.62
CA PRO A 272 23.37 -17.79 32.86
C PRO A 272 24.84 -18.11 33.24
N ALA A 273 25.15 -18.14 34.53
CA ALA A 273 26.51 -18.44 35.00
C ALA A 273 26.88 -19.91 34.77
N ASN A 274 25.90 -20.80 34.82
CA ASN A 274 26.00 -22.24 34.67
C ASN A 274 24.62 -22.80 34.25
N GLY A 275 24.54 -24.11 34.11
CA GLY A 275 23.29 -24.80 33.82
C GLY A 275 23.14 -25.21 32.35
N PRO A 276 22.06 -25.95 32.04
CA PRO A 276 21.87 -26.54 30.72
C PRO A 276 21.68 -25.49 29.63
N ASP A 277 21.02 -24.37 29.91
CA ASP A 277 20.80 -23.31 28.94
C ASP A 277 22.11 -22.70 28.42
N LEU A 278 23.15 -22.59 29.28
CA LEU A 278 24.45 -22.09 28.85
C LEU A 278 25.12 -23.02 27.84
N LEU A 279 24.90 -24.34 27.92
CA LEU A 279 25.46 -25.32 26.97
C LEU A 279 24.90 -25.14 25.56
N THR A 280 23.75 -24.53 25.42
CA THR A 280 23.10 -24.24 24.11
C THR A 280 23.57 -22.93 23.48
N TYR A 281 24.57 -22.23 24.09
CA TYR A 281 25.02 -20.93 23.60
C TYR A 281 26.49 -20.95 23.16
N GLY A 282 26.78 -20.40 22.00
CA GLY A 282 28.14 -20.29 21.45
C GLY A 282 28.84 -21.67 21.35
N GLN A 283 30.10 -21.74 21.77
CA GLN A 283 30.91 -22.96 21.74
C GLN A 283 30.97 -23.70 23.10
N VAL A 284 30.14 -23.29 24.07
CA VAL A 284 30.25 -23.77 25.47
C VAL A 284 30.20 -25.30 25.56
N ALA A 285 29.33 -25.98 24.85
CA ALA A 285 29.23 -27.44 24.89
C ALA A 285 30.46 -28.17 24.33
N ALA A 286 31.30 -27.53 23.53
CA ALA A 286 32.50 -28.12 22.95
C ALA A 286 33.77 -27.87 23.81
N LEU A 287 33.71 -26.97 24.80
CA LEU A 287 34.86 -26.53 25.59
C LEU A 287 34.88 -27.16 27.00
N PRO A 288 36.04 -27.21 27.72
CA PRO A 288 36.11 -27.76 29.07
C PRO A 288 35.09 -27.10 30.01
N PRO A 289 34.41 -27.89 30.87
CA PRO A 289 33.56 -27.35 31.93
C PRO A 289 34.33 -26.37 32.82
N GLY A 290 33.69 -25.22 33.15
CA GLY A 290 34.34 -24.19 33.97
C GLY A 290 35.32 -23.30 33.22
N SER A 291 35.41 -23.38 31.90
CA SER A 291 36.18 -22.42 31.10
C SER A 291 35.76 -20.99 31.42
N PRO A 292 36.71 -20.06 31.67
CA PRO A 292 36.38 -18.69 32.03
C PRO A 292 35.78 -17.94 30.86
N PHE A 293 34.88 -17.03 31.15
CA PHE A 293 34.35 -16.13 30.13
C PHE A 293 35.43 -15.14 29.65
N ALA A 294 35.65 -15.07 28.34
CA ALA A 294 36.49 -14.07 27.68
C ALA A 294 35.73 -12.76 27.36
N THR A 295 34.41 -12.77 27.47
CA THR A 295 33.54 -11.63 27.21
C THR A 295 32.60 -11.37 28.38
N GLU A 296 31.96 -10.18 28.36
CA GLU A 296 30.89 -9.87 29.31
C GLU A 296 29.72 -10.86 29.16
N ARG A 297 29.07 -11.21 30.27
CA ARG A 297 27.87 -12.06 30.25
C ARG A 297 26.68 -11.35 29.62
N ARG A 298 26.64 -10.00 29.73
CA ARG A 298 25.54 -9.22 29.16
C ARG A 298 25.60 -9.19 27.66
N GLN A 299 24.52 -9.68 27.04
CA GLN A 299 24.38 -9.75 25.60
C GLN A 299 23.65 -8.51 25.09
N ARG A 300 24.38 -7.59 24.47
CA ARG A 300 23.84 -6.33 23.95
C ARG A 300 24.48 -5.95 22.62
N GLY A 301 23.75 -5.15 21.82
CA GLY A 301 24.24 -4.58 20.58
C GLY A 301 23.81 -3.14 20.43
N GLN A 302 24.71 -2.29 19.97
CA GLN A 302 24.40 -0.91 19.57
C GLN A 302 24.95 -0.67 18.18
N GLY A 303 24.13 -0.05 17.32
CA GLY A 303 24.54 0.17 15.95
C GLY A 303 23.73 1.27 15.27
N THR A 304 24.10 1.55 14.03
CA THR A 304 23.41 2.49 13.16
C THR A 304 23.14 1.81 11.83
N ASN A 305 21.90 1.92 11.33
CA ASN A 305 21.56 1.55 9.98
C ASN A 305 21.58 2.80 9.10
N LEU A 306 22.09 2.66 7.88
CA LEU A 306 22.16 3.73 6.90
C LEU A 306 21.58 3.20 5.60
N GLY A 307 20.66 3.94 5.00
CA GLY A 307 20.05 3.59 3.73
C GLY A 307 19.86 4.81 2.84
N PHE A 308 20.03 4.59 1.56
CA PHE A 308 19.70 5.56 0.51
C PHE A 308 18.95 4.83 -0.59
N GLY A 309 17.94 5.47 -1.17
CA GLY A 309 17.17 4.85 -2.23
C GLY A 309 16.18 5.77 -2.89
N TYR A 310 15.33 5.17 -3.71
CA TYR A 310 14.29 5.81 -4.47
C TYR A 310 12.99 5.00 -4.38
N ILE A 311 11.88 5.67 -4.13
CA ILE A 311 10.53 5.10 -4.18
C ILE A 311 9.73 5.86 -5.23
N GLY A 312 9.44 5.20 -6.33
CA GLY A 312 8.53 5.65 -7.39
C GLY A 312 7.29 4.78 -7.50
N ASP A 313 6.46 5.08 -8.48
CA ASP A 313 5.21 4.34 -8.70
C ASP A 313 5.45 2.90 -9.16
N ASP A 314 6.41 2.70 -10.07
CA ASP A 314 6.69 1.41 -10.68
C ASP A 314 7.96 0.74 -10.17
N ILE A 315 8.95 1.54 -9.82
CA ILE A 315 10.28 1.08 -9.44
C ILE A 315 10.64 1.65 -8.08
N GLN A 316 11.12 0.78 -7.21
CA GLN A 316 11.71 1.13 -5.93
C GLN A 316 13.06 0.44 -5.84
N TRP A 317 14.05 1.14 -5.33
CA TRP A 317 15.34 0.55 -5.04
C TRP A 317 15.98 1.22 -3.83
N ASP A 318 16.81 0.47 -3.14
CA ASP A 318 17.61 0.98 -2.03
C ASP A 318 18.93 0.21 -1.92
N ILE A 319 19.89 0.87 -1.31
CA ILE A 319 21.18 0.30 -0.88
C ILE A 319 21.57 0.92 0.45
N GLY A 320 22.19 0.12 1.29
CA GLY A 320 22.65 0.61 2.58
C GLY A 320 23.37 -0.43 3.40
N THR A 321 23.52 -0.11 4.66
CA THR A 321 24.15 -0.98 5.65
C THR A 321 23.29 -1.10 6.88
N THR A 322 23.28 -2.27 7.49
CA THR A 322 22.68 -2.48 8.81
C THR A 322 23.75 -2.82 9.81
N GLY A 323 23.59 -2.25 11.02
CA GLY A 323 24.41 -2.61 12.15
C GLY A 323 25.84 -2.07 12.14
N VAL A 324 26.09 -0.88 11.61
CA VAL A 324 27.39 -0.21 11.80
C VAL A 324 27.60 0.01 13.31
N GLY A 325 28.60 -0.67 13.87
CA GLY A 325 28.87 -0.75 15.32
C GLY A 325 28.40 -2.06 15.98
N PHE A 326 27.64 -2.91 15.29
CA PHE A 326 27.37 -4.28 15.74
C PHE A 326 28.60 -5.19 15.55
N PRO A 327 28.64 -6.36 16.23
CA PRO A 327 29.63 -7.39 15.94
C PRO A 327 29.66 -7.80 14.45
N VAL A 328 28.52 -7.76 13.77
CA VAL A 328 28.40 -8.03 12.34
C VAL A 328 27.67 -6.87 11.65
N THR A 329 28.35 -6.21 10.73
CA THR A 329 27.75 -5.22 9.82
C THR A 329 27.42 -5.88 8.49
N ASN A 330 26.24 -5.61 7.94
CA ASN A 330 25.80 -6.16 6.67
C ASN A 330 25.50 -5.06 5.66
N VAL A 331 25.89 -5.27 4.40
CA VAL A 331 25.35 -4.52 3.28
C VAL A 331 24.00 -5.11 2.90
N VAL A 332 23.00 -4.26 2.72
CA VAL A 332 21.63 -4.63 2.39
C VAL A 332 21.09 -3.76 1.28
N GLY A 333 19.98 -4.14 0.69
CA GLY A 333 19.33 -3.37 -0.36
C GLY A 333 18.29 -4.19 -1.10
N GLY A 334 17.60 -3.54 -2.02
CA GLY A 334 16.59 -4.19 -2.83
C GLY A 334 16.24 -3.41 -4.08
N LEU A 335 15.61 -4.12 -4.99
CA LEU A 335 15.01 -3.57 -6.20
C LEU A 335 13.64 -4.21 -6.36
N SER A 336 12.61 -3.40 -6.53
CA SER A 336 11.28 -3.91 -6.85
C SER A 336 10.66 -3.20 -8.04
N LYS A 337 9.86 -3.93 -8.80
CA LYS A 337 9.05 -3.42 -9.89
C LYS A 337 7.60 -3.85 -9.70
N THR A 338 6.69 -2.88 -9.83
CA THR A 338 5.25 -3.11 -9.85
C THR A 338 4.70 -2.80 -11.25
N GLY A 339 3.58 -3.39 -11.60
CA GLY A 339 2.89 -3.13 -12.86
C GLY A 339 1.64 -3.98 -12.99
N ASP A 340 0.95 -3.83 -14.13
CA ASP A 340 -0.27 -4.55 -14.43
C ASP A 340 -0.11 -5.35 -15.73
N ILE A 341 -0.70 -6.55 -15.76
CA ILE A 341 -0.82 -7.40 -16.95
C ILE A 341 -2.30 -7.78 -17.09
N GLY A 342 -3.01 -7.10 -17.95
CA GLY A 342 -4.46 -7.23 -18.07
C GLY A 342 -5.16 -6.85 -16.76
N ARG A 343 -5.85 -7.81 -16.13
CA ARG A 343 -6.54 -7.60 -14.83
C ARG A 343 -5.68 -7.91 -13.60
N TYR A 344 -4.46 -8.37 -13.80
CA TYR A 344 -3.56 -8.78 -12.73
C TYR A 344 -2.55 -7.68 -12.44
N SER A 345 -2.44 -7.28 -11.17
CA SER A 345 -1.34 -6.45 -10.69
C SER A 345 -0.23 -7.33 -10.17
N TYR A 346 1.01 -7.03 -10.53
CA TYR A 346 2.18 -7.76 -10.07
C TYR A 346 3.18 -6.89 -9.32
N LYS A 347 3.90 -7.49 -8.38
CA LYS A 347 5.14 -6.96 -7.79
C LYS A 347 6.22 -8.02 -7.87
N LEU A 348 7.37 -7.65 -8.43
CA LEU A 348 8.58 -8.45 -8.44
C LEU A 348 9.63 -7.76 -7.58
N GLU A 349 10.39 -8.51 -6.81
CA GLU A 349 11.38 -7.97 -5.90
C GLU A 349 12.63 -8.87 -5.86
N ALA A 350 13.81 -8.26 -5.89
CA ALA A 350 15.08 -8.88 -5.54
C ALA A 350 15.63 -8.12 -4.33
N TYR A 351 16.07 -8.85 -3.30
CA TYR A 351 16.39 -8.23 -2.03
C TYR A 351 17.53 -8.92 -1.29
N ARG A 352 18.19 -8.15 -0.42
CA ARG A 352 19.07 -8.61 0.65
C ARG A 352 18.69 -7.86 1.91
N ARG A 353 18.08 -8.57 2.89
CA ARG A 353 17.50 -7.99 4.10
C ARG A 353 17.98 -8.70 5.35
N PRO A 354 18.16 -7.99 6.50
CA PRO A 354 18.56 -8.59 7.75
C PRO A 354 17.43 -9.44 8.33
N ILE A 355 17.79 -10.44 9.11
CA ILE A 355 16.88 -11.21 9.96
C ILE A 355 16.93 -10.64 11.37
N THR A 356 15.85 -10.03 11.83
CA THR A 356 15.79 -9.21 13.07
C THR A 356 15.17 -9.92 14.28
N GLY A 357 14.89 -11.23 14.20
CA GLY A 357 14.12 -11.96 15.21
C GLY A 357 14.84 -12.20 16.54
N SER A 358 16.16 -12.02 16.63
CA SER A 358 16.98 -12.14 17.86
C SER A 358 18.20 -11.22 17.78
N LEU A 359 18.87 -11.01 18.92
CA LEU A 359 20.17 -10.29 18.95
C LEU A 359 21.17 -10.98 18.02
N LEU A 360 21.28 -12.32 18.13
CA LEU A 360 22.20 -13.13 17.31
C LEU A 360 21.93 -12.97 15.81
N SER A 361 20.69 -13.11 15.40
CA SER A 361 20.35 -13.01 13.96
C SER A 361 20.54 -11.60 13.41
N TYR A 362 20.29 -10.57 14.19
CA TYR A 362 20.34 -9.18 13.71
C TYR A 362 21.73 -8.55 13.88
N ALA A 363 22.23 -8.52 15.12
CA ALA A 363 23.49 -7.84 15.43
C ALA A 363 24.71 -8.78 15.34
N GLY A 364 24.50 -10.09 15.47
CA GLY A 364 25.55 -11.04 15.79
C GLY A 364 25.91 -10.98 17.26
N ALA A 365 26.64 -11.99 17.72
CA ALA A 365 27.11 -12.13 19.09
C ALA A 365 28.59 -12.47 19.13
N ARG A 366 29.20 -12.37 20.33
CA ARG A 366 30.55 -12.87 20.63
C ARG A 366 30.44 -14.11 21.48
N ASP A 367 31.14 -15.17 21.07
CA ASP A 367 31.22 -16.37 21.86
C ASP A 367 31.78 -16.05 23.26
N PRO A 368 31.13 -16.50 24.34
CA PRO A 368 31.49 -16.08 25.69
C PRO A 368 32.85 -16.53 26.12
N ILE A 369 33.39 -17.64 25.57
CA ILE A 369 34.67 -18.24 25.99
C ILE A 369 35.78 -17.89 25.00
N THR A 370 35.53 -17.99 23.68
CA THR A 370 36.57 -17.79 22.66
C THR A 370 36.63 -16.35 22.12
N GLY A 371 35.58 -15.54 22.34
CA GLY A 371 35.44 -14.21 21.78
C GLY A 371 35.13 -14.18 20.27
N GLN A 372 35.01 -15.33 19.63
CA GLN A 372 34.69 -15.41 18.20
C GLN A 372 33.30 -14.84 17.89
N VAL A 373 33.20 -14.11 16.79
CA VAL A 373 31.94 -13.48 16.36
C VAL A 373 31.18 -14.39 15.43
N TRP A 374 29.86 -14.57 15.68
CA TRP A 374 28.94 -15.26 14.75
C TRP A 374 27.57 -14.59 14.73
N GLY A 375 26.73 -14.94 13.77
CA GLY A 375 25.39 -14.36 13.60
C GLY A 375 25.33 -13.29 12.52
N GLY A 376 24.46 -12.28 12.70
CA GLY A 376 24.26 -11.23 11.71
C GLY A 376 23.73 -11.79 10.38
N VAL A 377 22.58 -12.45 10.43
CA VAL A 377 22.03 -13.21 9.30
C VAL A 377 21.28 -12.30 8.34
N VAL A 378 21.53 -12.48 7.05
CA VAL A 378 20.81 -11.82 5.97
C VAL A 378 20.17 -12.83 5.04
N ALA A 379 18.97 -12.52 4.58
CA ALA A 379 18.26 -13.23 3.51
C ALA A 379 18.49 -12.53 2.19
N THR A 380 19.11 -13.22 1.22
CA THR A 380 19.28 -12.75 -0.16
C THR A 380 18.37 -13.57 -1.06
N GLY A 381 17.44 -12.92 -1.76
CA GLY A 381 16.42 -13.66 -2.49
C GLY A 381 15.62 -12.83 -3.47
N ALA A 382 14.59 -13.49 -4.00
CA ALA A 382 13.60 -12.88 -4.86
C ALA A 382 12.19 -13.21 -4.37
N ALA A 383 11.26 -12.30 -4.62
CA ALA A 383 9.84 -12.49 -4.35
C ALA A 383 8.98 -12.02 -5.51
N GLY A 384 7.86 -12.69 -5.71
CA GLY A 384 6.84 -12.30 -6.66
C GLY A 384 5.47 -12.30 -5.98
N ARG A 385 4.66 -11.30 -6.28
CA ARG A 385 3.26 -11.22 -5.87
C ARG A 385 2.40 -10.95 -7.08
N LEU A 386 1.30 -11.67 -7.18
CA LEU A 386 0.24 -11.47 -8.16
C LEU A 386 -1.06 -11.23 -7.41
N SER A 387 -1.82 -10.22 -7.80
CA SER A 387 -3.11 -9.88 -7.21
C SER A 387 -4.14 -9.54 -8.28
N THR A 388 -5.41 -9.81 -7.98
CA THR A 388 -6.55 -9.47 -8.85
C THR A 388 -7.83 -9.43 -8.03
N ASP A 389 -8.84 -8.74 -8.56
CA ASP A 389 -10.18 -8.73 -8.00
C ASP A 389 -11.07 -9.74 -8.74
N ILE A 390 -11.89 -10.47 -7.98
CA ILE A 390 -12.87 -11.45 -8.49
C ILE A 390 -14.23 -11.09 -7.86
N GLY A 391 -15.03 -10.33 -8.59
CA GLY A 391 -16.27 -9.75 -8.06
C GLY A 391 -15.97 -8.85 -6.84
N PRO A 392 -16.60 -9.10 -5.68
CA PRO A 392 -16.37 -8.31 -4.47
C PRO A 392 -15.13 -8.74 -3.66
N TYR A 393 -14.38 -9.72 -4.13
CA TYR A 393 -13.22 -10.29 -3.44
C TYR A 393 -11.93 -9.82 -4.09
N SER A 394 -10.94 -9.42 -3.26
CA SER A 394 -9.55 -9.24 -3.67
C SER A 394 -8.75 -10.48 -3.31
N THR A 395 -7.98 -11.02 -4.24
CA THR A 395 -7.12 -12.18 -3.99
C THR A 395 -5.68 -11.90 -4.38
N SER A 396 -4.75 -12.48 -3.63
CA SER A 396 -3.32 -12.37 -3.94
C SER A 396 -2.55 -13.66 -3.63
N LEU A 397 -1.57 -13.95 -4.48
CA LEU A 397 -0.62 -15.04 -4.31
C LEU A 397 0.80 -14.46 -4.27
N SER A 398 1.59 -14.85 -3.29
CA SER A 398 2.99 -14.42 -3.15
C SER A 398 3.91 -15.63 -2.99
N LEU A 399 5.03 -15.63 -3.68
CA LEU A 399 6.10 -16.60 -3.55
C LEU A 399 7.41 -15.87 -3.27
N SER A 400 8.20 -16.37 -2.30
CA SER A 400 9.53 -15.86 -1.99
C SER A 400 10.52 -17.00 -1.83
N LEU A 401 11.70 -16.83 -2.41
CA LEU A 401 12.84 -17.77 -2.33
C LEU A 401 14.06 -17.00 -1.85
N ALA A 402 14.77 -17.50 -0.85
CA ALA A 402 15.96 -16.84 -0.32
C ALA A 402 17.03 -17.84 0.15
N ALA A 403 18.28 -17.45 0.01
CA ALA A 403 19.42 -18.00 0.72
C ALA A 403 19.70 -17.13 1.98
N LEU A 404 19.91 -17.78 3.13
CA LEU A 404 20.23 -17.13 4.38
C LEU A 404 21.69 -17.38 4.70
N THR A 405 22.44 -16.31 4.93
CA THR A 405 23.87 -16.36 5.26
C THR A 405 24.18 -15.44 6.41
N GLY A 406 25.14 -15.82 7.24
CA GLY A 406 25.64 -15.00 8.35
C GLY A 406 27.11 -15.32 8.62
N LYS A 407 27.76 -14.50 9.46
CA LYS A 407 29.15 -14.74 9.85
C LYS A 407 29.22 -15.97 10.76
N ASN A 408 30.01 -16.98 10.36
CA ASN A 408 30.12 -18.25 11.08
C ASN A 408 28.76 -18.90 11.39
N VAL A 409 27.80 -18.80 10.47
CA VAL A 409 26.49 -19.44 10.51
C VAL A 409 26.33 -20.35 9.30
N ALA A 410 25.79 -21.53 9.50
CA ALA A 410 25.54 -22.46 8.39
C ALA A 410 24.56 -21.82 7.39
N THR A 411 24.89 -21.95 6.11
CA THR A 411 24.01 -21.47 5.03
C THR A 411 22.69 -22.22 5.04
N ASN A 412 21.60 -21.51 4.87
CA ASN A 412 20.25 -22.07 4.82
C ASN A 412 19.49 -21.56 3.60
N THR A 413 18.39 -22.21 3.27
CA THR A 413 17.45 -21.78 2.23
C THR A 413 16.06 -21.62 2.82
N ARG A 414 15.28 -20.71 2.25
CA ARG A 414 13.90 -20.46 2.65
C ARG A 414 13.00 -20.36 1.42
N MET A 415 11.90 -21.05 1.45
CA MET A 415 10.78 -20.89 0.52
C MET A 415 9.53 -20.49 1.31
N GLN A 416 8.82 -19.48 0.85
CA GLN A 416 7.57 -19.00 1.46
C GLN A 416 6.52 -18.84 0.38
N LEU A 417 5.33 -19.39 0.63
CA LEU A 417 4.14 -19.23 -0.20
C LEU A 417 3.04 -18.62 0.67
N ARG A 418 2.32 -17.63 0.15
CA ARG A 418 1.17 -17.04 0.81
C ARG A 418 0.06 -16.78 -0.21
N TRP A 419 -1.12 -17.26 0.11
CA TRP A 419 -2.36 -16.90 -0.58
C TRP A 419 -3.27 -16.14 0.39
N ALA A 420 -3.96 -15.12 -0.10
CA ALA A 420 -4.93 -14.36 0.67
C ALA A 420 -6.14 -14.04 -0.20
N LEU A 421 -7.31 -14.03 0.44
CA LEU A 421 -8.60 -13.64 -0.10
C LEU A 421 -9.26 -12.70 0.89
N ASP A 422 -9.67 -11.52 0.45
CA ASP A 422 -10.26 -10.48 1.29
C ASP A 422 -11.53 -9.94 0.67
N ARG A 423 -12.41 -9.40 1.51
CA ARG A 423 -13.63 -8.69 1.09
C ARG A 423 -13.96 -7.55 2.04
N ASP A 424 -14.40 -6.42 1.49
CA ASP A 424 -15.04 -5.37 2.28
C ASP A 424 -16.43 -5.87 2.72
N VAL A 425 -16.59 -6.09 4.02
CA VAL A 425 -17.86 -6.59 4.60
C VAL A 425 -18.74 -5.45 5.10
N TRP A 426 -18.14 -4.30 5.39
CA TRP A 426 -18.87 -3.12 5.79
C TRP A 426 -18.13 -1.85 5.35
N ARG A 427 -18.86 -0.90 4.75
CA ARG A 427 -18.32 0.36 4.30
C ARG A 427 -19.21 1.49 4.79
N HIS A 428 -18.62 2.46 5.47
CA HIS A 428 -19.25 3.66 5.98
C HIS A 428 -18.56 4.90 5.43
N ALA A 429 -19.14 6.09 5.63
CA ALA A 429 -18.55 7.35 5.16
C ALA A 429 -17.12 7.57 5.67
N ASP A 430 -16.84 7.19 6.92
CA ASP A 430 -15.57 7.42 7.60
C ASP A 430 -14.62 6.22 7.57
N GLY A 431 -15.05 5.03 7.12
CA GLY A 431 -14.19 3.85 7.18
C GLY A 431 -14.71 2.60 6.49
N VAL A 432 -13.87 1.59 6.44
CA VAL A 432 -14.14 0.28 5.83
C VAL A 432 -13.70 -0.84 6.78
N VAL A 433 -14.52 -1.89 6.85
CA VAL A 433 -14.16 -3.15 7.52
C VAL A 433 -13.94 -4.21 6.45
N ASN A 434 -12.77 -4.80 6.48
CA ASN A 434 -12.35 -5.86 5.57
C ASN A 434 -12.17 -7.17 6.36
N LEU A 435 -12.71 -8.27 5.86
CA LEU A 435 -12.55 -9.61 6.40
C LEU A 435 -11.88 -10.50 5.35
N GLY A 436 -10.94 -11.34 5.79
CA GLY A 436 -10.22 -12.20 4.88
C GLY A 436 -9.92 -13.58 5.42
N VAL A 437 -9.30 -14.37 4.54
CA VAL A 437 -8.66 -15.65 4.84
C VAL A 437 -7.26 -15.60 4.25
N ALA A 438 -6.27 -16.09 5.00
CA ALA A 438 -4.90 -16.20 4.49
C ALA A 438 -4.32 -17.58 4.81
N VAL A 439 -3.68 -18.19 3.84
CA VAL A 439 -2.92 -19.44 3.99
C VAL A 439 -1.46 -19.13 3.74
N SER A 440 -0.58 -19.57 4.66
CA SER A 440 0.87 -19.40 4.53
C SER A 440 1.57 -20.75 4.70
N ALA A 441 2.56 -21.01 3.87
CA ALA A 441 3.42 -22.18 3.96
C ALA A 441 4.89 -21.76 3.86
N TRP A 442 5.72 -22.24 4.77
CA TRP A 442 7.17 -21.97 4.80
C TRP A 442 7.94 -23.29 4.85
N ARG A 443 9.10 -23.29 4.23
CA ARG A 443 10.03 -24.40 4.31
C ARG A 443 11.46 -23.86 4.37
N TYR A 444 12.23 -24.36 5.36
CA TYR A 444 13.67 -24.11 5.43
C TYR A 444 14.46 -25.38 5.10
N GLY A 445 15.63 -25.19 4.53
CA GLY A 445 16.56 -26.28 4.22
C GLY A 445 17.14 -26.94 5.47
N LYS A 446 17.39 -26.15 6.53
CA LYS A 446 17.93 -26.58 7.83
C LYS A 446 17.16 -25.91 8.96
N ASP A 447 17.10 -26.54 10.14
CA ASP A 447 16.70 -25.86 11.36
C ASP A 447 17.95 -25.23 12.00
N LEU A 448 17.99 -23.91 12.03
CA LEU A 448 19.06 -23.11 12.62
C LEU A 448 18.50 -22.12 13.66
N SER A 449 17.42 -22.52 14.32
CA SER A 449 16.69 -21.70 15.29
C SER A 449 17.47 -21.48 16.59
N GLU A 450 18.47 -22.33 16.86
CA GLU A 450 19.20 -22.38 18.09
C GLU A 450 20.33 -21.34 18.18
N TYR A 451 21.06 -21.32 19.32
CA TYR A 451 22.03 -20.28 19.66
C TYR A 451 23.45 -20.82 19.86
N SER A 452 23.71 -22.09 19.63
CA SER A 452 25.07 -22.63 19.58
C SER A 452 25.80 -22.19 18.29
N PHE A 453 27.12 -22.19 18.33
CA PHE A 453 27.97 -21.67 17.26
C PHE A 453 27.73 -22.40 15.94
N GLY A 454 27.38 -21.64 14.93
CA GLY A 454 26.95 -22.18 13.62
C GLY A 454 25.44 -22.06 13.36
N HIS A 455 24.64 -21.93 14.43
CA HIS A 455 23.22 -21.56 14.32
C HIS A 455 23.03 -20.05 14.15
N GLY A 456 21.85 -19.65 13.70
CA GLY A 456 21.55 -18.24 13.39
C GLY A 456 20.60 -17.56 14.37
N GLY A 457 19.98 -18.28 15.31
CA GLY A 457 19.04 -17.74 16.30
C GLY A 457 17.76 -17.17 15.68
N TYR A 458 17.30 -17.72 14.56
CA TYR A 458 16.06 -17.31 13.90
C TYR A 458 15.15 -18.51 13.65
N TYR A 459 13.86 -18.34 13.84
CA TYR A 459 12.87 -19.40 13.64
C TYR A 459 12.93 -19.95 12.21
N SER A 460 13.31 -21.22 12.05
CA SER A 460 13.58 -21.89 10.78
C SER A 460 13.06 -23.33 10.74
N PRO A 461 11.73 -23.53 10.89
CA PRO A 461 11.15 -24.87 10.84
C PRO A 461 11.35 -25.51 9.48
N ARG A 462 11.51 -26.84 9.46
CA ARG A 462 11.58 -27.61 8.21
C ARG A 462 10.32 -27.47 7.38
N ASN A 463 9.17 -27.42 8.03
CA ASN A 463 7.89 -27.12 7.41
C ASN A 463 7.01 -26.32 8.39
N TYR A 464 6.27 -25.38 7.85
CA TYR A 464 5.27 -24.60 8.57
C TYR A 464 4.09 -24.31 7.64
N VAL A 465 2.87 -24.54 8.13
CA VAL A 465 1.64 -24.17 7.44
C VAL A 465 0.72 -23.48 8.45
N SER A 466 0.06 -22.41 8.03
CA SER A 466 -0.93 -21.71 8.84
C SER A 466 -2.11 -21.26 8.02
N VAL A 467 -3.28 -21.24 8.66
CA VAL A 467 -4.51 -20.61 8.17
C VAL A 467 -4.90 -19.52 9.15
N ALA A 468 -5.14 -18.34 8.65
CA ALA A 468 -5.46 -17.16 9.45
C ALA A 468 -6.73 -16.47 8.95
N LEU A 469 -7.47 -15.87 9.87
CA LEU A 469 -8.67 -15.06 9.63
C LEU A 469 -8.39 -13.62 10.07
N PRO A 470 -7.87 -12.76 9.20
CA PRO A 470 -7.68 -11.34 9.48
C PRO A 470 -9.00 -10.57 9.37
N LEU A 471 -9.22 -9.66 10.32
CA LEU A 471 -10.25 -8.63 10.31
C LEU A 471 -9.52 -7.28 10.39
N GLU A 472 -9.81 -6.36 9.50
CA GLU A 472 -9.22 -5.03 9.47
C GLU A 472 -10.31 -3.97 9.44
N TRP A 473 -10.20 -2.99 10.31
CA TRP A 473 -10.99 -1.77 10.30
C TRP A 473 -10.07 -0.57 10.11
N SER A 474 -10.27 0.18 9.04
CA SER A 474 -9.49 1.38 8.75
C SER A 474 -10.39 2.51 8.30
N GLY A 475 -9.94 3.75 8.52
CA GLY A 475 -10.73 4.90 8.14
C GLY A 475 -10.09 6.23 8.46
N ARG A 476 -10.88 7.29 8.17
CA ARG A 476 -10.50 8.68 8.42
C ARG A 476 -11.72 9.50 8.81
N ARG A 477 -11.54 10.34 9.82
CA ARG A 477 -12.54 11.36 10.21
C ARG A 477 -11.83 12.68 10.52
N GLY A 478 -12.05 13.69 9.68
CA GLY A 478 -11.33 14.96 9.77
C GLY A 478 -9.82 14.77 9.68
N ALA A 479 -9.10 15.19 10.70
CA ALA A 479 -7.64 15.13 10.82
C ALA A 479 -7.11 13.79 11.36
N LEU A 480 -7.99 12.86 11.76
CA LEU A 480 -7.61 11.57 12.34
C LEU A 480 -7.77 10.44 11.32
N THR A 481 -6.74 9.62 11.17
CA THR A 481 -6.79 8.33 10.48
C THR A 481 -6.48 7.20 11.45
N TRP A 482 -7.08 6.02 11.20
CA TRP A 482 -6.86 4.84 12.04
C TRP A 482 -6.81 3.55 11.24
N LEU A 483 -6.15 2.57 11.84
CA LEU A 483 -6.14 1.20 11.42
C LEU A 483 -6.14 0.31 12.66
N ALA A 484 -7.06 -0.65 12.70
CA ALA A 484 -7.06 -1.73 13.68
C ALA A 484 -7.19 -3.05 12.92
N ARG A 485 -6.19 -3.93 13.03
CA ARG A 485 -6.19 -5.24 12.40
C ARG A 485 -5.96 -6.30 13.45
N GLY A 486 -6.92 -7.21 13.59
CA GLY A 486 -6.83 -8.42 14.38
C GLY A 486 -6.74 -9.66 13.50
N SER A 487 -6.08 -10.70 13.97
CA SER A 487 -6.10 -12.00 13.27
C SER A 487 -6.01 -13.13 14.29
N VAL A 488 -6.75 -14.19 14.03
CA VAL A 488 -6.59 -15.49 14.70
C VAL A 488 -6.10 -16.50 13.69
N SER A 489 -5.26 -17.45 14.13
CA SER A 489 -4.68 -18.44 13.22
C SER A 489 -4.48 -19.78 13.91
N VAL A 490 -4.53 -20.84 13.12
CA VAL A 490 -4.07 -22.17 13.48
C VAL A 490 -2.87 -22.52 12.61
N SER A 491 -1.88 -23.14 13.22
CA SER A 491 -0.66 -23.51 12.51
C SER A 491 -0.16 -24.89 12.89
N ARG A 492 0.61 -25.49 12.00
CA ARG A 492 1.39 -26.71 12.25
C ARG A 492 2.80 -26.48 11.79
N SER A 493 3.77 -26.84 12.64
CA SER A 493 5.19 -26.77 12.31
C SER A 493 5.88 -28.09 12.60
N SER A 494 6.98 -28.32 11.91
CA SER A 494 7.91 -29.41 12.20
C SER A 494 9.34 -28.90 12.08
N SER A 495 10.15 -29.18 13.11
CA SER A 495 11.59 -28.96 13.14
C SER A 495 12.32 -30.26 12.87
N GLY A 496 13.43 -30.18 12.16
CA GLY A 496 14.33 -31.31 11.97
C GLY A 496 15.33 -31.43 13.10
N GLU A 497 15.88 -32.62 13.28
CA GLU A 497 17.09 -32.78 14.10
C GLU A 497 18.23 -31.95 13.54
N SER A 498 19.04 -31.31 14.41
CA SER A 498 20.23 -30.56 14.03
C SER A 498 21.35 -30.71 15.04
N ASP A 499 22.58 -30.83 14.53
CA ASP A 499 23.80 -30.84 15.39
C ASP A 499 23.93 -29.52 16.16
N TYR A 500 24.53 -29.56 17.35
CA TYR A 500 24.86 -28.32 18.09
C TYR A 500 25.77 -27.41 17.25
N PHE A 501 26.70 -28.00 16.49
CA PHE A 501 27.67 -27.25 15.69
C PHE A 501 27.57 -27.59 14.21
N PRO A 502 26.49 -27.14 13.49
CA PRO A 502 26.16 -27.60 12.14
C PRO A 502 27.16 -27.18 11.06
N GLN A 503 28.14 -26.33 11.42
CA GLN A 503 29.19 -25.84 10.51
C GLN A 503 30.57 -26.32 10.86
N SER A 504 30.77 -26.92 12.06
CA SER A 504 32.08 -27.34 12.54
C SER A 504 32.09 -28.80 13.01
N PRO A 505 32.49 -29.76 12.15
CA PRO A 505 32.63 -31.16 12.56
C PRO A 505 33.58 -31.37 13.75
N LEU A 506 34.60 -30.51 13.87
CA LEU A 506 35.52 -30.56 15.00
C LEU A 506 34.82 -30.21 16.30
N LEU A 507 34.10 -29.07 16.38
CA LEU A 507 33.38 -28.71 17.60
C LEU A 507 32.29 -29.73 17.93
N GLN A 508 31.61 -30.28 16.91
CA GLN A 508 30.63 -31.33 17.09
C GLN A 508 31.25 -32.61 17.68
N SER A 509 32.43 -33.02 17.21
CA SER A 509 33.12 -34.18 17.74
C SER A 509 33.60 -33.96 19.19
N LEU A 510 34.10 -32.77 19.52
CA LEU A 510 34.47 -32.38 20.88
C LEU A 510 33.26 -32.39 21.82
N ALA A 511 32.11 -31.87 21.38
CA ALA A 511 30.90 -31.92 22.18
C ALA A 511 30.40 -33.36 22.41
N ARG A 512 30.48 -34.23 21.40
CA ARG A 512 30.11 -35.65 21.50
C ARG A 512 31.04 -36.44 22.42
N ALA A 513 32.33 -36.05 22.52
CA ALA A 513 33.30 -36.69 23.39
C ALA A 513 33.09 -36.35 24.87
N ARG A 514 32.22 -35.40 25.20
CA ARG A 514 31.90 -34.96 26.55
C ARG A 514 30.50 -35.42 26.93
N PRO A 515 30.36 -36.21 27.99
CA PRO A 515 29.06 -36.56 28.49
C PRO A 515 28.35 -35.28 28.98
N ALA A 516 27.17 -35.03 28.47
CA ALA A 516 26.32 -34.01 29.04
C ALA A 516 25.92 -34.39 30.47
N PRO A 517 25.70 -33.44 31.39
CA PRO A 517 25.32 -33.73 32.78
C PRO A 517 24.08 -34.62 32.90
N ASP A 518 23.23 -34.62 31.90
CA ASP A 518 22.01 -35.43 31.79
C ASP A 518 22.18 -36.68 30.90
N GLY A 519 23.40 -37.00 30.44
CA GLY A 519 23.69 -38.09 29.52
C GLY A 519 23.21 -37.85 28.08
N GLY A 520 22.75 -36.61 27.74
CA GLY A 520 22.23 -36.23 26.45
C GLY A 520 23.28 -36.21 25.34
N VAL A 521 22.88 -36.45 24.12
CA VAL A 521 23.70 -36.28 22.92
C VAL A 521 23.65 -34.79 22.50
N PRO A 522 24.78 -34.17 22.06
CA PRO A 522 24.81 -32.75 21.67
C PRO A 522 24.14 -32.54 20.28
N VAL A 523 22.85 -32.82 20.24
CA VAL A 523 21.97 -32.74 19.06
C VAL A 523 20.63 -32.18 19.52
N TYR A 524 20.12 -31.20 18.83
CA TYR A 524 18.76 -30.70 19.03
C TYR A 524 17.78 -31.68 18.38
N ALA A 525 16.89 -32.24 19.17
CA ALA A 525 15.90 -33.18 18.69
C ALA A 525 14.86 -32.49 17.77
N GLY A 526 14.49 -33.18 16.72
CA GLY A 526 13.37 -32.77 15.89
C GLY A 526 12.06 -32.75 16.68
N SER A 527 11.18 -31.82 16.35
CA SER A 527 9.88 -31.67 16.99
C SER A 527 8.77 -31.37 15.96
N SER A 528 7.54 -31.68 16.32
CA SER A 528 6.37 -31.26 15.56
C SER A 528 5.24 -30.86 16.50
N GLY A 529 4.49 -29.84 16.11
CA GLY A 529 3.40 -29.35 16.94
C GLY A 529 2.40 -28.51 16.15
N SER A 530 1.21 -28.39 16.73
CA SER A 530 0.18 -27.46 16.26
C SER A 530 0.10 -26.29 17.25
N GLY A 531 -0.21 -25.11 16.75
CA GLY A 531 -0.32 -23.91 17.57
C GLY A 531 -1.53 -23.06 17.19
N PHE A 532 -2.03 -22.34 18.19
CA PHE A 532 -2.98 -21.25 18.01
C PHE A 532 -2.22 -19.93 18.10
N GLY A 533 -2.47 -19.04 17.13
CA GLY A 533 -1.88 -17.72 17.09
C GLY A 533 -2.95 -16.64 17.10
N ARG A 534 -2.59 -15.49 17.67
CA ARG A 534 -3.39 -14.27 17.61
C ARG A 534 -2.46 -13.08 17.39
N SER A 535 -2.86 -12.16 16.55
CA SER A 535 -2.12 -10.93 16.34
C SER A 535 -3.05 -9.73 16.38
N PHE A 536 -2.51 -8.61 16.79
CA PHE A 536 -3.16 -7.31 16.75
C PHE A 536 -2.18 -6.25 16.26
N ARG A 537 -2.63 -5.41 15.33
CA ARG A 537 -1.91 -4.20 14.92
C ARG A 537 -2.89 -3.03 14.94
N GLY A 538 -2.59 -2.04 15.77
CA GLY A 538 -3.33 -0.77 15.85
C GLY A 538 -2.41 0.37 15.44
N ALA A 539 -2.91 1.31 14.65
CA ALA A 539 -2.20 2.54 14.32
C ALA A 539 -3.17 3.72 14.26
N LEU A 540 -2.70 4.87 14.73
CA LEU A 540 -3.40 6.15 14.70
C LEU A 540 -2.45 7.20 14.14
N GLU A 541 -2.96 8.12 13.32
CA GLU A 541 -2.21 9.28 12.84
C GLU A 541 -3.14 10.50 12.86
N TYR A 542 -2.67 11.59 13.46
CA TYR A 542 -3.41 12.85 13.58
C TYR A 542 -2.63 14.00 12.95
N GLN A 543 -3.27 14.72 12.03
CA GLN A 543 -2.74 15.93 11.41
C GLN A 543 -2.89 17.10 12.39
N VAL A 544 -1.80 17.47 13.06
CA VAL A 544 -1.78 18.54 14.08
C VAL A 544 -1.84 19.92 13.43
N THR A 545 -1.05 20.11 12.37
CA THR A 545 -1.02 21.31 11.54
C THR A 545 -0.90 20.90 10.07
N PRO A 546 -1.09 21.79 9.07
CA PRO A 546 -0.83 21.45 7.67
C PRO A 546 0.57 20.90 7.39
N HIS A 547 1.54 21.19 8.27
CA HIS A 547 2.93 20.72 8.14
C HIS A 547 3.24 19.49 8.99
N LEU A 548 2.54 19.24 10.10
CA LEU A 548 2.92 18.24 11.09
C LEU A 548 1.82 17.20 11.31
N ALA A 549 2.15 15.94 11.11
CA ALA A 549 1.36 14.79 11.56
C ALA A 549 2.11 14.02 12.65
N LEU A 550 1.38 13.56 13.67
CA LEU A 550 1.89 12.70 14.74
C LEU A 550 1.11 11.39 14.72
N GLY A 551 1.79 10.30 15.02
CA GLY A 551 1.16 9.00 15.03
C GLY A 551 1.76 8.03 16.05
N ALA A 552 1.00 6.97 16.30
CA ALA A 552 1.43 5.86 17.15
C ALA A 552 0.98 4.54 16.53
N GLN A 553 1.77 3.48 16.76
CA GLN A 553 1.47 2.11 16.34
C GLN A 553 1.78 1.14 17.47
N LEU A 554 0.94 0.14 17.64
CA LEU A 554 1.14 -1.00 18.53
C LEU A 554 0.98 -2.29 17.73
N GLU A 555 1.93 -3.22 17.87
CA GLU A 555 1.85 -4.55 17.30
C GLU A 555 2.04 -5.58 18.42
N LEU A 556 1.14 -6.54 18.48
CA LEU A 556 1.13 -7.65 19.42
C LEU A 556 1.02 -8.95 18.64
N ASP A 557 2.05 -9.77 18.71
CA ASP A 557 2.00 -11.14 18.22
C ASP A 557 2.06 -12.12 19.38
N ARG A 558 1.21 -13.12 19.33
CA ARG A 558 1.16 -14.19 20.34
C ARG A 558 0.94 -15.52 19.65
N SER A 559 2.00 -16.30 19.55
CA SER A 559 1.96 -17.68 19.08
C SER A 559 2.68 -18.59 20.07
N ALA A 560 2.63 -19.88 19.88
CA ALA A 560 3.22 -20.86 20.79
C ALA A 560 4.72 -20.64 21.06
N TYR A 561 5.45 -20.08 20.07
CA TYR A 561 6.92 -19.95 20.11
C TYR A 561 7.41 -18.53 19.83
N TYR A 562 6.51 -17.54 19.63
CA TYR A 562 6.89 -16.19 19.26
C TYR A 562 5.88 -15.17 19.76
N ALA A 563 6.31 -14.28 20.66
CA ALA A 563 5.43 -13.35 21.34
C ALA A 563 6.01 -11.93 21.44
N PRO A 564 6.39 -11.29 20.33
CA PRO A 564 6.88 -9.91 20.36
C PRO A 564 5.77 -8.90 20.63
N THR A 565 6.20 -7.78 21.18
CA THR A 565 5.43 -6.55 21.30
C THR A 565 6.26 -5.42 20.70
N ASN A 566 5.72 -4.69 19.74
CA ASN A 566 6.32 -3.50 19.15
C ASN A 566 5.41 -2.31 19.42
N PHE A 567 5.98 -1.22 19.89
CA PHE A 567 5.29 0.05 20.05
C PHE A 567 6.11 1.14 19.39
N MET A 568 5.48 1.98 18.56
CA MET A 568 6.14 3.08 17.88
C MET A 568 5.34 4.37 18.07
N VAL A 569 6.05 5.46 18.32
CA VAL A 569 5.54 6.81 18.14
C VAL A 569 6.34 7.48 17.03
N TYR A 570 5.70 8.29 16.23
CA TYR A 570 6.36 8.95 15.11
C TYR A 570 5.77 10.31 14.79
N GLY A 571 6.57 11.12 14.10
CA GLY A 571 6.16 12.41 13.54
C GLY A 571 6.60 12.53 12.09
N ARG A 572 5.80 13.24 11.30
CA ARG A 572 6.07 13.58 9.92
C ARG A 572 5.93 15.08 9.75
N TYR A 573 7.01 15.73 9.33
CA TYR A 573 7.03 17.15 9.00
C TYR A 573 7.15 17.35 7.50
N ARG A 574 6.23 18.10 6.92
CA ARG A 574 6.23 18.53 5.52
C ARG A 574 6.69 19.97 5.44
N PHE A 575 7.60 20.29 4.53
CA PHE A 575 8.12 21.66 4.37
C PHE A 575 7.12 22.58 3.70
N GLU A 576 6.23 22.04 2.88
CA GLU A 576 5.11 22.76 2.28
C GLU A 576 3.79 22.35 2.96
N PRO A 577 2.83 23.27 3.12
CA PRO A 577 1.56 22.94 3.74
C PRO A 577 0.82 21.89 2.91
N GLY A 578 0.40 20.82 3.54
CA GLY A 578 -0.40 19.77 2.89
C GLY A 578 -1.88 20.11 2.95
N ASN A 579 -2.46 20.56 1.84
CA ASN A 579 -3.91 20.74 1.70
C ASN A 579 -4.60 19.46 1.20
N ALA A 580 -3.82 18.50 0.70
CA ALA A 580 -4.36 17.21 0.29
C ALA A 580 -4.97 16.48 1.50
N PRO A 581 -6.12 15.83 1.34
CA PRO A 581 -6.70 15.02 2.39
C PRO A 581 -5.73 13.91 2.80
N LEU A 582 -5.68 13.60 4.10
CA LEU A 582 -4.92 12.47 4.61
C LEU A 582 -5.37 11.17 3.93
N ASP A 583 -4.44 10.23 3.84
CA ASP A 583 -4.80 8.87 3.44
C ASP A 583 -5.83 8.26 4.39
N ASN A 584 -6.58 7.29 3.90
CA ASN A 584 -7.55 6.57 4.73
C ASN A 584 -6.89 5.59 5.73
N ARG A 585 -5.56 5.53 5.75
CA ARG A 585 -4.78 4.67 6.66
C ARG A 585 -3.57 5.43 7.17
N PRO A 586 -3.22 5.27 8.46
CA PRO A 586 -1.96 5.76 9.00
C PRO A 586 -0.76 5.19 8.24
N ARG A 587 0.31 5.97 8.14
CA ARG A 587 1.58 5.56 7.54
C ARG A 587 2.71 5.66 8.56
N PRO A 588 2.86 4.70 9.47
CA PRO A 588 3.98 4.67 10.40
C PRO A 588 5.32 4.70 9.68
N VAL A 589 6.29 5.38 10.27
CA VAL A 589 7.67 5.37 9.79
C VAL A 589 8.22 3.96 9.88
N GLN A 590 8.82 3.48 8.82
CA GLN A 590 9.44 2.15 8.82
C GLN A 590 10.89 2.27 9.30
N THR A 591 11.37 1.26 10.04
CA THR A 591 12.81 1.12 10.30
C THR A 591 13.50 0.57 9.05
N TYR A 592 14.76 0.92 8.82
CA TYR A 592 15.52 0.42 7.66
C TYR A 592 15.74 -1.09 7.73
N SER A 593 15.75 -1.64 8.93
CA SER A 593 15.81 -3.09 9.16
C SER A 593 14.56 -3.84 8.67
N SER A 594 13.41 -3.16 8.55
CA SER A 594 12.12 -3.71 8.10
C SER A 594 11.70 -3.28 6.69
N PHE A 595 12.60 -2.63 5.95
CA PHE A 595 12.36 -2.02 4.64
C PHE A 595 12.07 -3.02 3.52
#